data_7b02538485bb0590bc300caa089df4ed
#
_entry.id   7b02538485bb0590bc300caa089df4ed
#
_cell.length_a   1.000
_cell.length_b   1.000
_cell.length_c   1.000
_cell.angle_alpha   90.00
_cell.angle_beta   90.00
_cell.angle_gamma   90.00
#
_symmetry.space_group_name_H-M   'P 1'
#
loop_
_entity.id
_entity.type
_entity.pdbx_description
1 polymer ?
#
loop_
_entity_poly.entity_id
_entity_poly.type
_entity_poly.pdbx_seq_one_letter_code
_entity_poly.pdbx_strand_id
1 'polypeptide(L)'
;MTLRISSELHQQLLREAAASPNAEVCGLLIGKTSVESIIPAANVAEDTRDTFEIDPATLFAAIRTERAGRGTLLGYYHSHPFGPPTPSDRDTAQAVGDGRIWLIVGNDRVTAWRMTECNRFKELDILIEG
;
A
#
# COMPACT_ATOMS: atom_id res chain seq x y z
N MET A 1 14.43 9.53 -1.25
CA MET A 1 13.32 9.72 -2.19
C MET A 1 12.08 10.15 -1.45
N THR A 2 11.29 11.04 -2.04
CA THR A 2 10.04 11.51 -1.45
C THR A 2 8.87 11.06 -2.30
N LEU A 3 7.90 10.42 -1.66
CA LEU A 3 6.65 10.03 -2.30
C LEU A 3 5.63 11.15 -2.14
N ARG A 4 5.04 11.58 -3.24
CA ARG A 4 4.00 12.62 -3.23
C ARG A 4 2.62 12.01 -3.23
N ILE A 5 1.72 12.58 -2.46
CA ILE A 5 0.33 12.18 -2.40
C ILE A 5 -0.54 13.40 -2.10
N SER A 6 -1.72 13.48 -2.71
CA SER A 6 -2.65 14.57 -2.40
C SER A 6 -3.23 14.38 -1.00
N SER A 7 -3.63 15.49 -0.37
CA SER A 7 -4.30 15.42 0.93
C SER A 7 -5.60 14.64 0.85
N GLU A 8 -6.29 14.71 -0.28
CA GLU A 8 -7.54 13.96 -0.50
C GLU A 8 -7.30 12.45 -0.46
N LEU A 9 -6.29 11.96 -1.19
CA LEU A 9 -5.95 10.53 -1.20
C LEU A 9 -5.41 10.09 0.16
N HIS A 10 -4.59 10.91 0.80
CA HIS A 10 -4.08 10.65 2.14
C HIS A 10 -5.23 10.45 3.13
N GLN A 11 -6.22 11.35 3.12
CA GLN A 11 -7.39 11.23 3.98
C GLN A 11 -8.24 10.02 3.63
N GLN A 12 -8.35 9.67 2.35
CA GLN A 12 -9.08 8.48 1.93
C GLN A 12 -8.47 7.21 2.53
N LEU A 13 -7.14 7.10 2.50
CA LEU A 13 -6.43 5.97 3.11
C LEU A 13 -6.73 5.88 4.61
N LEU A 14 -6.69 7.00 5.32
CA LEU A 14 -7.00 7.04 6.75
C LEU A 14 -8.46 6.62 7.01
N ARG A 15 -9.41 7.07 6.18
CA ARG A 15 -10.82 6.70 6.33
C ARG A 15 -11.04 5.22 6.08
N GLU A 16 -10.41 4.65 5.05
CA GLU A 16 -10.54 3.21 4.78
C GLU A 16 -10.05 2.37 5.94
N ALA A 17 -8.90 2.74 6.51
CA ALA A 17 -8.35 2.04 7.67
C ALA A 17 -9.26 2.18 8.89
N ALA A 18 -9.77 3.38 9.16
CA ALA A 18 -10.65 3.63 10.30
C ALA A 18 -11.98 2.87 10.18
N ALA A 19 -12.46 2.63 8.96
CA ALA A 19 -13.68 1.87 8.72
C ALA A 19 -13.50 0.37 8.94
N SER A 20 -12.26 -0.10 9.11
CA SER A 20 -11.96 -1.53 9.28
C SER A 20 -11.04 -1.72 10.50
N PRO A 21 -11.58 -1.53 11.73
CA PRO A 21 -10.73 -1.56 12.94
C PRO A 21 -10.29 -2.97 13.34
N ASN A 22 -10.83 -4.01 12.75
CA ASN A 22 -10.55 -5.40 13.14
C ASN A 22 -9.93 -6.23 12.02
N ALA A 23 -9.70 -5.66 10.84
CA ALA A 23 -9.11 -6.37 9.71
C ALA A 23 -8.29 -5.41 8.87
N GLU A 24 -7.20 -5.91 8.30
CA GLU A 24 -6.37 -5.12 7.39
C GLU A 24 -7.12 -4.82 6.10
N VAL A 25 -7.17 -3.56 5.71
CA VAL A 25 -7.59 -3.18 4.36
C VAL A 25 -6.36 -3.21 3.46
N CYS A 26 -6.57 -3.37 2.16
CA CYS A 26 -5.48 -3.35 1.20
C CYS A 26 -5.94 -2.82 -0.15
N GLY A 27 -4.97 -2.50 -1.00
CA GLY A 27 -5.25 -2.03 -2.34
C GLY A 27 -3.98 -1.68 -3.09
N LEU A 28 -4.19 -1.04 -4.23
CA LEU A 28 -3.13 -0.73 -5.19
C LEU A 28 -2.93 0.79 -5.29
N LEU A 29 -1.69 1.17 -5.53
CA LEU A 29 -1.29 2.55 -5.78
C LEU A 29 -0.98 2.70 -7.26
N ILE A 30 -1.59 3.69 -7.90
CA ILE A 30 -1.36 3.98 -9.31
C ILE A 30 -0.66 5.32 -9.43
N GLY A 31 0.39 5.37 -10.26
CA GLY A 31 1.18 6.58 -10.49
C GLY A 31 2.61 6.24 -10.84
N LYS A 32 3.41 7.23 -11.16
CA LYS A 32 4.84 7.04 -11.49
C LYS A 32 5.73 7.53 -10.35
N THR A 33 5.71 8.83 -10.07
CA THR A 33 6.51 9.46 -9.01
C THR A 33 5.64 9.97 -7.87
N SER A 34 4.33 9.97 -8.06
CA SER A 34 3.35 10.36 -7.07
C SER A 34 2.18 9.38 -7.11
N VAL A 35 1.44 9.30 -6.02
CA VAL A 35 0.20 8.52 -5.98
C VAL A 35 -0.87 9.34 -6.69
N GLU A 36 -1.28 8.89 -7.88
CA GLU A 36 -2.28 9.58 -8.70
C GLU A 36 -3.69 9.07 -8.39
N SER A 37 -3.81 7.78 -8.06
CA SER A 37 -5.07 7.19 -7.63
C SER A 37 -4.80 5.95 -6.79
N ILE A 38 -5.81 5.51 -6.05
CA ILE A 38 -5.75 4.26 -5.31
C ILE A 38 -6.91 3.36 -5.75
N ILE A 39 -6.68 2.05 -5.73
CA ILE A 39 -7.69 1.05 -6.09
C ILE A 39 -7.86 0.14 -4.87
N PRO A 40 -8.93 0.32 -4.09
CA PRO A 40 -9.23 -0.60 -2.99
C PRO A 40 -9.43 -2.02 -3.53
N ALA A 41 -8.90 -3.00 -2.81
CA ALA A 41 -9.01 -4.40 -3.18
C ALA A 41 -9.54 -5.20 -1.99
N ALA A 42 -10.23 -6.31 -2.29
CA ALA A 42 -10.62 -7.23 -1.24
C ALA A 42 -9.37 -7.86 -0.63
N ASN A 43 -9.36 -8.00 0.69
CA ASN A 43 -8.34 -8.76 1.40
C ASN A 43 -8.82 -10.21 1.45
N VAL A 44 -8.21 -11.07 0.65
CA VAL A 44 -8.59 -12.48 0.55
C VAL A 44 -7.70 -13.39 1.38
N ALA A 45 -6.93 -12.83 2.31
CA ALA A 45 -6.10 -13.59 3.23
C ALA A 45 -6.97 -14.47 4.14
N GLU A 46 -6.41 -15.59 4.59
CA GLU A 46 -7.10 -16.50 5.50
C GLU A 46 -7.33 -15.83 6.86
N ASP A 47 -6.34 -15.10 7.39
CA ASP A 47 -6.48 -14.31 8.62
C ASP A 47 -6.27 -12.84 8.29
N THR A 48 -7.37 -12.08 8.19
CA THR A 48 -7.34 -10.68 7.78
C THR A 48 -6.99 -9.71 8.91
N ARG A 49 -6.85 -10.18 10.14
CA ARG A 49 -6.56 -9.29 11.28
C ARG A 49 -5.13 -8.77 11.28
N ASP A 50 -4.18 -9.59 10.83
CA ASP A 50 -2.75 -9.25 10.88
C ASP A 50 -1.99 -9.59 9.60
N THR A 51 -2.71 -9.92 8.52
CA THR A 51 -2.10 -10.13 7.20
C THR A 51 -3.08 -9.72 6.10
N PHE A 52 -2.55 -9.57 4.89
CA PHE A 52 -3.39 -9.26 3.74
C PHE A 52 -2.90 -10.03 2.52
N GLU A 53 -3.86 -10.31 1.63
CA GLU A 53 -3.58 -10.79 0.29
C GLU A 53 -4.53 -10.06 -0.65
N ILE A 54 -3.97 -9.35 -1.61
CA ILE A 54 -4.77 -8.60 -2.57
C ILE A 54 -5.49 -9.58 -3.49
N ASP A 55 -6.79 -9.36 -3.69
CA ASP A 55 -7.58 -10.15 -4.61
C ASP A 55 -6.86 -10.26 -5.96
N PRO A 56 -6.55 -11.48 -6.44
CA PRO A 56 -5.77 -11.68 -7.66
C PRO A 56 -6.40 -11.04 -8.91
N ALA A 57 -7.72 -11.02 -9.01
CA ALA A 57 -8.39 -10.41 -10.17
C ALA A 57 -8.12 -8.91 -10.24
N THR A 58 -8.13 -8.22 -9.08
CA THR A 58 -7.83 -6.79 -8.99
C THR A 58 -6.37 -6.53 -9.39
N LEU A 59 -5.45 -7.34 -8.88
CA LEU A 59 -4.03 -7.19 -9.19
C LEU A 59 -3.75 -7.44 -10.68
N PHE A 60 -4.30 -8.50 -11.25
CA PHE A 60 -4.10 -8.81 -12.66
C PHE A 60 -4.67 -7.73 -13.57
N ALA A 61 -5.81 -7.14 -13.22
CA ALA A 61 -6.39 -6.03 -13.99
C ALA A 61 -5.43 -4.83 -14.02
N ALA A 62 -4.82 -4.50 -12.88
CA ALA A 62 -3.86 -3.40 -12.78
C ALA A 62 -2.59 -3.68 -13.60
N ILE A 63 -2.09 -4.91 -13.57
CA ILE A 63 -0.92 -5.31 -14.35
C ILE A 63 -1.22 -5.21 -15.85
N ARG A 64 -2.40 -5.65 -16.29
CA ARG A 64 -2.81 -5.51 -17.70
C ARG A 64 -2.89 -4.05 -18.11
N THR A 65 -3.42 -3.20 -17.25
CA THR A 65 -3.51 -1.76 -17.50
C THR A 65 -2.11 -1.15 -17.65
N GLU A 66 -1.17 -1.55 -16.80
CA GLU A 66 0.22 -1.09 -16.88
C GLU A 66 0.88 -1.53 -18.18
N ARG A 67 0.69 -2.78 -18.59
CA ARG A 67 1.26 -3.30 -19.84
C ARG A 67 0.68 -2.61 -21.07
N ALA A 68 -0.55 -2.13 -20.98
CA ALA A 68 -1.19 -1.38 -22.05
C ALA A 68 -0.78 0.11 -22.05
N GLY A 69 0.07 0.53 -21.13
CA GLY A 69 0.52 1.92 -21.03
C GLY A 69 -0.53 2.88 -20.50
N ARG A 70 -1.54 2.39 -19.77
CA ARG A 70 -2.68 3.19 -19.31
C ARG A 70 -2.65 3.54 -17.83
N GLY A 71 -1.59 3.19 -17.12
CA GLY A 71 -1.43 3.48 -15.72
C GLY A 71 -0.38 2.60 -15.10
N THR A 72 0.58 3.20 -14.39
CA THR A 72 1.69 2.47 -13.78
C THR A 72 1.27 2.00 -12.39
N LEU A 73 1.48 0.72 -12.11
CA LEU A 73 1.32 0.17 -10.76
C LEU A 73 2.52 0.62 -9.92
N LEU A 74 2.31 1.64 -9.10
CA LEU A 74 3.35 2.21 -8.24
C LEU A 74 3.66 1.28 -7.07
N GLY A 75 2.64 0.65 -6.51
CA GLY A 75 2.81 -0.23 -5.37
C GLY A 75 1.50 -0.63 -4.73
N TYR A 76 1.58 -0.89 -3.43
CA TYR A 76 0.51 -1.47 -2.63
C TYR A 76 0.28 -0.67 -1.36
N TYR A 77 -0.92 -0.75 -0.77
CA TYR A 77 -1.15 -0.24 0.57
C TYR A 77 -1.91 -1.26 1.41
N HIS A 78 -1.70 -1.20 2.71
CA HIS A 78 -2.49 -1.97 3.66
C HIS A 78 -2.50 -1.26 5.02
N SER A 79 -3.40 -1.67 5.90
CA SER A 79 -3.51 -1.10 7.24
C SER A 79 -3.04 -2.09 8.30
N HIS A 80 -2.59 -1.53 9.43
CA HIS A 80 -2.28 -2.27 10.65
C HIS A 80 -3.28 -1.86 11.73
N PRO A 81 -4.44 -2.55 11.85
CA PRO A 81 -5.45 -2.15 12.84
C PRO A 81 -5.01 -2.33 14.29
N PHE A 82 -4.03 -3.19 14.54
CA PHE A 82 -3.58 -3.51 15.89
C PHE A 82 -2.13 -3.13 16.18
N GLY A 83 -1.51 -2.31 15.33
CA GLY A 83 -0.12 -1.98 15.52
C GLY A 83 0.32 -0.71 14.83
N PRO A 84 1.60 -0.33 15.00
CA PRO A 84 2.14 0.86 14.37
C PRO A 84 2.27 0.70 12.86
N PRO A 85 2.37 1.80 12.09
CA PRO A 85 2.50 1.73 10.63
C PRO A 85 3.94 1.42 10.19
N THR A 86 4.51 0.36 10.72
CA THR A 86 5.85 -0.12 10.37
C THR A 86 5.74 -1.55 9.83
N PRO A 87 6.63 -1.96 8.89
CA PRO A 87 6.54 -3.31 8.33
C PRO A 87 6.65 -4.39 9.41
N SER A 88 5.74 -5.36 9.34
CA SER A 88 5.77 -6.53 10.21
C SER A 88 6.68 -7.61 9.61
N ASP A 89 6.97 -8.65 10.39
CA ASP A 89 7.70 -9.81 9.87
C ASP A 89 6.94 -10.48 8.71
N ARG A 90 5.61 -10.49 8.78
CA ARG A 90 4.78 -11.02 7.70
C ARG A 90 4.87 -10.16 6.45
N ASP A 91 4.88 -8.83 6.61
CA ASP A 91 5.08 -7.92 5.49
C ASP A 91 6.43 -8.19 4.81
N THR A 92 7.49 -8.34 5.58
CA THR A 92 8.83 -8.61 5.06
C THR A 92 8.88 -9.96 4.32
N ALA A 93 8.24 -10.98 4.87
CA ALA A 93 8.19 -12.30 4.25
C ALA A 93 7.38 -12.31 2.95
N GLN A 94 6.38 -11.45 2.85
CA GLN A 94 5.46 -11.38 1.72
C GLN A 94 5.99 -10.48 0.58
N ALA A 95 6.82 -9.49 0.90
CA ALA A 95 7.29 -8.52 -0.07
C ALA A 95 8.31 -9.14 -1.02
N VAL A 96 8.23 -8.73 -2.28
CA VAL A 96 9.24 -9.07 -3.29
C VAL A 96 10.03 -7.80 -3.61
N GLY A 97 11.31 -7.97 -3.96
CA GLY A 97 12.19 -6.84 -4.24
C GLY A 97 11.99 -6.27 -5.64
N ASP A 98 10.76 -5.90 -5.99
CA ASP A 98 10.38 -5.40 -7.30
C ASP A 98 10.49 -3.87 -7.42
N GLY A 99 10.93 -3.18 -6.36
CA GLY A 99 11.05 -1.72 -6.33
C GLY A 99 9.73 -0.99 -6.14
N ARG A 100 8.62 -1.68 -5.96
CA ARG A 100 7.32 -1.04 -5.76
C ARG A 100 7.21 -0.47 -4.35
N ILE A 101 6.37 0.54 -4.20
CA ILE A 101 6.15 1.25 -2.95
C ILE A 101 5.13 0.49 -2.09
N TRP A 102 5.36 0.46 -0.80
CA TRP A 102 4.40 -0.03 0.19
C TRP A 102 3.98 1.12 1.08
N LEU A 103 2.68 1.43 1.12
CA LEU A 103 2.12 2.34 2.11
C LEU A 103 1.49 1.53 3.23
N ILE A 104 1.76 1.93 4.46
CA ILE A 104 1.18 1.28 5.65
C ILE A 104 0.41 2.33 6.45
N VAL A 105 -0.83 2.02 6.80
CA VAL A 105 -1.69 2.91 7.58
C VAL A 105 -1.87 2.31 8.96
N GLY A 106 -1.49 3.07 10.00
CA GLY A 106 -1.66 2.64 11.38
C GLY A 106 -1.53 3.83 12.31
N ASN A 107 -2.19 3.79 13.46
CA ASN A 107 -2.16 4.88 14.46
C ASN A 107 -2.47 6.24 13.84
N ASP A 108 -3.46 6.30 12.93
CA ASP A 108 -3.87 7.52 12.22
C ASP A 108 -2.76 8.17 11.39
N ARG A 109 -1.76 7.38 10.97
CA ARG A 109 -0.65 7.85 10.15
C ARG A 109 -0.46 6.95 8.94
N VAL A 110 0.14 7.51 7.89
CA VAL A 110 0.53 6.77 6.69
C VAL A 110 2.03 6.86 6.55
N THR A 111 2.68 5.73 6.36
CA THR A 111 4.13 5.64 6.12
C THR A 111 4.40 4.98 4.77
N ALA A 112 5.55 5.28 4.19
CA ALA A 112 5.94 4.74 2.89
C ALA A 112 7.26 3.99 3.00
N TRP A 113 7.34 2.87 2.29
CA TRP A 113 8.47 1.96 2.37
C TRP A 113 8.80 1.39 0.99
N ARG A 114 10.04 0.99 0.81
CA ARG A 114 10.48 0.24 -0.37
C ARG A 114 11.35 -0.91 0.06
N MET A 115 11.08 -2.11 -0.47
CA MET A 115 11.92 -3.28 -0.21
C MET A 115 13.23 -3.13 -0.97
N THR A 116 14.34 -3.25 -0.26
CA THR A 116 15.68 -3.20 -0.83
C THR A 116 16.16 -4.59 -1.26
N GLU A 117 17.27 -4.63 -2.00
CA GLU A 117 17.90 -5.89 -2.42
C GLU A 117 18.38 -6.72 -1.24
N CYS A 118 18.63 -6.09 -0.09
CA CYS A 118 19.04 -6.79 1.13
C CYS A 118 17.87 -7.37 1.91
N ASN A 119 16.70 -7.46 1.30
CA ASN A 119 15.47 -7.98 1.92
C ASN A 119 15.06 -7.19 3.17
N ARG A 120 15.27 -5.88 3.13
CA ARG A 120 14.87 -4.96 4.20
C ARG A 120 14.05 -3.82 3.62
N PHE A 121 13.02 -3.41 4.36
CA PHE A 121 12.28 -2.21 4.00
C PHE A 121 13.07 -0.96 4.37
N LYS A 122 13.10 0.00 3.45
CA LYS A 122 13.65 1.34 3.68
C LYS A 122 12.50 2.33 3.69
N GLU A 123 12.44 3.14 4.74
CA GLU A 123 11.40 4.17 4.84
C GLU A 123 11.66 5.30 3.87
N LEU A 124 10.58 5.81 3.27
CA LEU A 124 10.59 6.96 2.36
C LEU A 124 9.84 8.10 3.01
N ASP A 125 10.25 9.33 2.71
CA ASP A 125 9.50 10.51 3.12
C ASP A 125 8.21 10.63 2.31
N ILE A 126 7.16 11.16 2.92
CA ILE A 126 5.90 11.44 2.25
C ILE A 126 5.67 12.94 2.25
N LEU A 127 5.38 13.49 1.07
CA LEU A 127 4.95 14.88 0.92
C LEU A 127 3.47 14.89 0.60
N ILE A 128 2.68 15.44 1.52
CA ILE A 128 1.24 15.58 1.34
C ILE A 128 0.97 16.93 0.70
N GLU A 129 0.34 16.92 -0.47
CA GLU A 129 0.06 18.13 -1.26
C GLU A 129 -1.43 18.40 -1.25
N GLY A 130 -1.76 19.56 -0.86
CA GLY A 130 -3.16 19.86 -0.76
C GLY A 130 -3.64 21.03 -1.39
#